data_fd7f3d8ca0db90cd95d10b6ebfc633c5
#
_entry.id   fd7f3d8ca0db90cd95d10b6ebfc633c5
#
_cell.length_a   1.000
_cell.length_b   1.000
_cell.length_c   1.000
_cell.angle_alpha   90.00
_cell.angle_beta   90.00
_cell.angle_gamma   90.00
#
_symmetry.space_group_name_H-M   'P 1'
#
loop_
_entity.id
_entity.type
_entity.pdbx_description
1 polymer ?
#
loop_
_entity_poly.entity_id
_entity_poly.type
_entity_poly.pdbx_seq_one_letter_code
_entity_poly.pdbx_strand_id
1 'polypeptide(L)' 'MKIAIGNDHAATELKFVIMDYLKELGHEVINFGTDGTDSCNYPEYGEKVGRAVVAGEADCGVLICGT' A
#
# COMPACT_ATOMS: atom_id res chain seq x y z
N MET A 1 4.89 -11.24 8.77
CA MET A 1 5.11 -11.01 7.32
C MET A 1 5.19 -9.50 7.06
N LYS A 2 6.08 -9.10 6.19
CA LYS A 2 6.16 -7.70 5.75
C LYS A 2 5.30 -7.50 4.52
N ILE A 3 4.39 -6.54 4.58
CA ILE A 3 3.43 -6.28 3.51
C ILE A 3 3.61 -4.84 3.02
N ALA A 4 3.90 -4.67 1.73
CA ALA A 4 3.94 -3.37 1.09
C ALA A 4 2.54 -3.02 0.63
N ILE A 5 2.06 -1.82 0.94
CA ILE A 5 0.73 -1.38 0.55
C ILE A 5 0.82 -0.07 -0.25
N GLY A 6 0.09 0.00 -1.35
CA GLY A 6 -0.04 1.19 -2.17
C GLY A 6 -1.50 1.44 -2.50
N ASN A 7 -1.83 2.68 -2.78
CA ASN A 7 -3.19 3.10 -3.05
C ASN A 7 -3.22 4.31 -3.97
N ASP A 8 -4.37 4.55 -4.60
CA ASP A 8 -4.62 5.83 -5.25
C ASP A 8 -5.27 6.80 -4.26
N HIS A 9 -5.49 8.05 -4.69
CA HIS A 9 -6.06 9.08 -3.82
C HIS A 9 -7.49 8.77 -3.37
N ALA A 10 -8.24 8.00 -4.14
CA ALA A 10 -9.62 7.64 -3.80
C ALA A 10 -9.70 6.55 -2.75
N ALA A 11 -8.62 5.79 -2.55
CA ALA A 11 -8.59 4.66 -1.63
C ALA A 11 -7.80 4.93 -0.35
N THR A 12 -7.52 6.20 -0.04
CA THR A 12 -6.67 6.56 1.11
C THR A 12 -7.28 6.10 2.44
N GLU A 13 -8.56 6.34 2.66
CA GLU A 13 -9.22 5.91 3.90
C GLU A 13 -9.27 4.39 4.03
N LEU A 14 -9.58 3.71 2.94
CA LEU A 14 -9.61 2.24 2.93
C LEU A 14 -8.22 1.67 3.22
N LYS A 15 -7.17 2.31 2.71
CA LYS A 15 -5.80 1.90 3.01
C LYS A 15 -5.54 1.88 4.51
N PHE A 16 -5.93 2.93 5.23
CA PHE A 16 -5.70 3.00 6.67
C PHE A 16 -6.46 1.91 7.42
N VAL A 17 -7.69 1.62 7.02
CA VAL A 17 -8.47 0.52 7.63
C VAL A 17 -7.76 -0.82 7.42
N ILE A 18 -7.28 -1.07 6.21
CA ILE A 18 -6.58 -2.32 5.89
C ILE A 18 -5.25 -2.41 6.64
N MET A 19 -4.50 -1.31 6.71
CA MET A 19 -3.24 -1.28 7.45
C MET A 19 -3.46 -1.65 8.93
N ASP A 20 -4.48 -1.08 9.56
CA ASP A 20 -4.78 -1.38 10.95
C ASP A 20 -5.15 -2.85 11.14
N TYR A 21 -5.94 -3.40 10.23
CA TYR A 21 -6.32 -4.81 10.27
C TYR A 21 -5.11 -5.73 10.16
N LEU A 22 -4.21 -5.43 9.21
CA LEU A 22 -3.01 -6.24 9.01
C LEU A 22 -2.08 -6.18 10.22
N LYS A 23 -1.97 -5.01 10.85
CA LYS A 23 -1.17 -4.87 12.07
C LYS A 23 -1.75 -5.66 13.23
N GLU A 24 -3.08 -5.73 13.36
CA GLU A 24 -3.74 -6.55 14.37
C GLU A 24 -3.43 -8.03 14.18
N LEU A 25 -3.25 -8.47 12.94
CA LEU A 25 -2.88 -9.84 12.64
C LEU A 25 -1.39 -10.14 12.89
N GLY A 26 -0.61 -9.15 13.31
CA GLY A 26 0.80 -9.31 13.60
C GLY A 26 1.73 -9.08 12.43
N HIS A 27 1.25 -8.48 11.35
CA HIS A 27 2.08 -8.17 10.19
C HIS A 27 2.72 -6.79 10.29
N GLU A 28 3.88 -6.64 9.67
CA GLU A 28 4.52 -5.34 9.48
C GLU A 28 4.06 -4.77 8.16
N VAL A 29 3.57 -3.54 8.16
CA VAL A 29 3.03 -2.90 6.95
C VAL A 29 3.88 -1.69 6.57
N ILE A 30 4.30 -1.64 5.30
CA ILE A 30 5.08 -0.54 4.75
C ILE A 30 4.20 0.23 3.77
N ASN A 31 3.98 1.51 4.04
CA ASN A 31 3.09 2.37 3.25
C ASN A 31 3.86 3.04 2.11
N PHE A 32 3.61 2.62 0.87
CA PHE A 32 4.18 3.24 -0.33
C PHE A 32 3.16 4.10 -1.09
N GLY A 33 1.93 4.17 -0.62
CA GLY A 33 0.88 4.92 -1.29
C GLY A 33 0.79 6.37 -0.83
N THR A 34 -0.27 7.05 -1.28
CA THR A 34 -0.55 8.41 -0.85
C THR A 34 -1.37 8.41 0.44
N ASP A 35 -1.11 9.40 1.30
CA ASP A 35 -1.89 9.62 2.51
C ASP A 35 -2.91 10.75 2.34
N GLY A 36 -2.88 11.42 1.20
CA GLY A 36 -3.77 12.53 0.89
C GLY A 36 -4.92 12.12 -0.02
N THR A 37 -5.75 13.10 -0.34
CA THR A 37 -6.87 12.94 -1.26
C THR A 37 -6.64 13.65 -2.59
N ASP A 38 -5.49 14.28 -2.76
CA ASP A 38 -5.12 14.94 -3.99
C ASP A 38 -4.87 13.92 -5.10
N SER A 39 -5.13 14.34 -6.34
CA SER A 39 -4.88 13.49 -7.50
C SER A 39 -3.42 13.06 -7.55
N CYS A 40 -3.18 11.80 -7.83
CA CYS A 40 -1.84 11.23 -7.86
C CYS A 40 -1.69 10.26 -9.03
N ASN A 41 -0.44 9.95 -9.35
CA ASN A 41 -0.11 9.01 -10.41
C ASN A 41 -0.09 7.59 -9.85
N TYR A 42 -1.21 6.90 -9.94
CA TYR A 42 -1.38 5.55 -9.39
C TYR A 42 -0.34 4.54 -9.89
N PRO A 43 0.01 4.47 -11.20
CA PRO A 43 1.02 3.53 -11.66
C PRO A 43 2.37 3.67 -10.96
N GLU A 44 2.72 4.88 -10.53
CA GLU A 44 3.96 5.12 -9.78
C GLU A 44 3.96 4.40 -8.43
N TYR A 45 2.83 4.42 -7.73
CA TYR A 45 2.70 3.72 -6.44
C TYR A 45 2.69 2.21 -6.63
N GLY A 46 2.05 1.71 -7.68
CA GLY A 46 2.06 0.30 -8.02
C GLY A 46 3.47 -0.20 -8.31
N GLU A 47 4.25 0.59 -9.02
CA GLU A 47 5.64 0.26 -9.32
C GLU A 47 6.49 0.20 -8.04
N LYS A 48 6.30 1.14 -7.12
CA LYS A 48 7.02 1.13 -5.84
C LYS A 48 6.74 -0.13 -5.03
N VAL A 49 5.47 -0.52 -4.96
CA VAL A 49 5.07 -1.75 -4.25
C VAL A 49 5.70 -2.97 -4.91
N GLY A 50 5.62 -3.07 -6.24
CA GLY A 50 6.19 -4.19 -6.98
C GLY A 50 7.70 -4.30 -6.79
N ARG A 51 8.42 -3.18 -6.84
CA ARG A 51 9.86 -3.15 -6.62
C ARG A 51 10.24 -3.60 -5.21
N ALA A 52 9.46 -3.18 -4.21
CA ALA A 52 9.72 -3.58 -2.83
C ALA A 52 9.61 -5.10 -2.65
N VAL A 53 8.63 -5.73 -3.29
CA VAL A 53 8.48 -7.18 -3.24
C VAL A 53 9.63 -7.89 -3.96
N VAL A 54 9.98 -7.44 -5.15
CA VAL A 54 11.07 -8.04 -5.94
C VAL A 54 12.40 -7.87 -5.24
N ALA A 55 12.65 -6.74 -4.60
CA ALA A 55 13.89 -6.48 -3.89
C ALA A 55 13.99 -7.19 -2.53
N GLY A 56 12.95 -7.86 -2.09
CA GLY A 56 12.95 -8.55 -0.81
C GLY A 56 12.68 -7.64 0.39
N GLU A 57 12.27 -6.40 0.16
CA GLU A 57 11.91 -5.46 1.23
C GLU A 57 10.55 -5.78 1.84
N ALA A 58 9.69 -6.46 1.08
CA ALA A 58 8.40 -6.94 1.55
C ALA A 58 8.15 -8.35 1.03
N ASP A 59 7.38 -9.12 1.77
CA ASP A 59 7.03 -10.50 1.38
C ASP A 59 5.92 -10.54 0.35
N CYS A 60 5.01 -9.56 0.39
CA CYS A 60 3.94 -9.42 -0.60
C CYS A 60 3.50 -7.97 -0.70
N GLY A 61 2.68 -7.69 -1.69
CA GLY A 61 2.17 -6.34 -1.94
C GLY A 61 0.66 -6.31 -2.05
N VAL A 62 0.05 -5.21 -1.59
CA VAL A 62 -1.37 -4.94 -1.71
C VAL A 62 -1.56 -3.61 -2.40
N LEU A 63 -2.35 -3.59 -3.46
CA LEU A 63 -2.68 -2.37 -4.20
C LEU A 63 -4.18 -2.14 -4.11
N ILE A 64 -4.57 -0.93 -3.74
CA ILE A 64 -5.98 -0.55 -3.57
C ILE A 64 -6.30 0.59 -4.51
N CYS A 65 -7.29 0.38 -5.36
CA CYS A 65 -7.73 1.37 -6.34
C CYS A 65 -9.21 1.69 -6.11
N GLY A 66 -9.53 2.98 -6.02
CA GLY A 66 -10.90 3.44 -5.80
C GLY A 66 -11.67 3.79 -7.06
N THR A 67 -11.07 3.62 -8.23
CA THR A 67 -11.72 3.95 -9.51
C THR A 67 -12.27 2.74 -10.22
#